data_0fddc3d90f7c090dbd06da224f55fd39
#
_entry.id   0fddc3d90f7c090dbd06da224f55fd39
#
_cell.length_a   1.000
_cell.length_b   1.000
_cell.length_c   1.000
_cell.angle_alpha   90.00
_cell.angle_beta   90.00
_cell.angle_gamma   90.00
#
_symmetry.space_group_name_H-M   'P 1'
#
loop_
_entity.id
_entity.type
_entity.pdbx_description
1 polymer ?
#
loop_
_entity_poly.entity_id
_entity_poly.type
_entity_poly.pdbx_seq_one_letter_code
_entity_poly.pdbx_strand_id
1 'polypeptide(L)'
;MNPRGLIALLLPTAALAHHSISGVYDSGRQVTIDGRVVEFQFVNPHPVLIVAPSGGAEADTRPWRLEMDNRYELAEIGVTAKTFKPGEHVIATGSAARDESHSLYLMKLHRPADGLRYEQIGYSPHITAGRP
;
A
#
# COMPACT_ATOMS: atom_id res chain seq x y z
N MET A 1 38.56 16.10 47.33
CA MET A 1 38.47 16.05 45.84
C MET A 1 37.29 15.20 45.47
N ASN A 2 36.20 15.83 44.96
CA ASN A 2 34.99 15.13 44.54
C ASN A 2 35.07 14.90 43.01
N PRO A 3 35.03 13.68 42.53
CA PRO A 3 34.85 13.42 41.12
C PRO A 3 33.35 13.62 40.79
N ARG A 4 33.04 14.71 40.11
CA ARG A 4 31.72 14.90 39.51
C ARG A 4 31.57 13.95 38.34
N GLY A 5 30.87 12.82 38.54
CA GLY A 5 30.48 11.90 37.50
C GLY A 5 29.52 12.60 36.52
N LEU A 6 29.99 12.77 35.30
CA LEU A 6 29.18 13.25 34.20
C LEU A 6 28.27 12.10 33.74
N ILE A 7 27.01 12.12 34.15
CA ILE A 7 26.01 11.18 33.62
C ILE A 7 25.63 11.65 32.20
N ALA A 8 26.20 10.99 31.19
CA ALA A 8 25.77 11.18 29.83
C ALA A 8 24.39 10.56 29.66
N LEU A 9 23.36 11.40 29.55
CA LEU A 9 22.00 10.99 29.24
C LEU A 9 21.94 10.61 27.75
N LEU A 10 22.07 9.31 27.47
CA LEU A 10 21.82 8.75 26.15
C LEU A 10 20.31 8.79 25.90
N LEU A 11 19.84 9.85 25.25
CA LEU A 11 18.49 9.89 24.69
C LEU A 11 18.42 8.87 23.54
N PRO A 12 17.49 7.90 23.59
CA PRO A 12 17.25 7.07 22.41
C PRO A 12 16.68 7.98 21.32
N THR A 13 17.48 8.24 20.29
CA THR A 13 16.95 8.76 19.04
C THR A 13 16.06 7.66 18.46
N ALA A 14 14.75 7.76 18.69
CA ALA A 14 13.79 7.02 17.91
C ALA A 14 14.04 7.42 16.44
N ALA A 15 14.75 6.60 15.72
CA ALA A 15 14.85 6.72 14.28
C ALA A 15 13.45 6.51 13.75
N LEU A 16 12.75 7.62 13.51
CA LEU A 16 11.51 7.65 12.75
C LEU A 16 11.90 7.29 11.31
N ALA A 17 11.97 5.97 11.07
CA ALA A 17 12.06 5.44 9.72
C ALA A 17 10.70 5.65 9.04
N HIS A 18 10.32 6.91 8.83
CA HIS A 18 9.36 7.25 7.81
C HIS A 18 10.06 7.01 6.48
N HIS A 19 9.91 5.79 5.97
CA HIS A 19 10.22 5.56 4.57
C HIS A 19 9.34 6.51 3.77
N SER A 20 9.93 7.58 3.28
CA SER A 20 9.27 8.49 2.36
C SER A 20 8.75 7.66 1.19
N ILE A 21 7.44 7.71 0.92
CA ILE A 21 6.83 7.02 -0.23
C ILE A 21 7.62 7.31 -1.51
N SER A 22 8.01 8.57 -1.73
CA SER A 22 8.82 9.00 -2.87
C SER A 22 10.25 8.42 -2.88
N GLY A 23 10.78 8.01 -1.75
CA GLY A 23 12.07 7.32 -1.65
C GLY A 23 12.02 5.88 -2.13
N VAL A 24 10.87 5.23 -1.96
CA VAL A 24 10.67 3.81 -2.31
C VAL A 24 10.00 3.67 -3.68
N TYR A 25 9.07 4.54 -4.01
CA TYR A 25 8.23 4.45 -5.22
C TYR A 25 8.48 5.63 -6.16
N ASP A 26 8.43 5.33 -7.46
CA ASP A 26 8.63 6.32 -8.52
C ASP A 26 7.30 6.81 -9.09
N SER A 27 6.89 8.03 -8.72
CA SER A 27 5.65 8.64 -9.21
C SER A 27 5.63 8.86 -10.72
N GLY A 28 6.79 8.94 -11.36
CA GLY A 28 6.92 9.04 -12.82
C GLY A 28 6.71 7.70 -13.55
N ARG A 29 6.72 6.58 -12.82
CA ARG A 29 6.56 5.23 -13.40
C ARG A 29 5.29 4.58 -12.89
N GLN A 30 4.19 4.81 -13.59
CA GLN A 30 2.89 4.23 -13.28
C GLN A 30 2.74 2.85 -13.91
N VAL A 31 2.25 1.89 -13.12
CA VAL A 31 1.95 0.52 -13.55
C VAL A 31 0.49 0.21 -13.26
N THR A 32 -0.17 -0.43 -14.21
CA THR A 32 -1.54 -0.92 -14.03
C THR A 32 -1.55 -2.44 -14.01
N ILE A 33 -2.17 -3.00 -12.99
CA ILE A 33 -2.35 -4.43 -12.78
C ILE A 33 -3.84 -4.74 -12.92
N ASP A 34 -4.19 -5.57 -13.88
CA ASP A 34 -5.49 -6.23 -13.98
C ASP A 34 -5.33 -7.64 -13.42
N GLY A 35 -6.05 -7.97 -12.35
CA GLY A 35 -5.80 -9.23 -11.65
C GLY A 35 -6.82 -9.58 -10.59
N ARG A 36 -6.49 -10.61 -9.82
CA ARG A 36 -7.33 -11.09 -8.73
C ARG A 36 -6.63 -10.94 -7.39
N VAL A 37 -7.39 -10.51 -6.39
CA VAL A 37 -6.93 -10.45 -5.00
C VAL A 37 -6.52 -11.85 -4.53
N VAL A 38 -5.31 -11.95 -4.00
CA VAL A 38 -4.80 -13.15 -3.32
C VAL A 38 -5.02 -13.01 -1.83
N GLU A 39 -4.65 -11.84 -1.28
CA GLU A 39 -4.72 -11.55 0.15
C GLU A 39 -4.84 -10.05 0.37
N PHE A 40 -5.53 -9.66 1.43
CA PHE A 40 -5.53 -8.31 1.94
C PHE A 40 -5.02 -8.29 3.39
N GLN A 41 -3.86 -7.72 3.59
CA GLN A 41 -3.20 -7.57 4.89
C GLN A 41 -3.53 -6.19 5.46
N PHE A 42 -4.53 -6.11 6.35
CA PHE A 42 -4.93 -4.86 7.00
C PHE A 42 -4.10 -4.61 8.26
N VAL A 43 -2.81 -4.32 8.06
CA VAL A 43 -1.78 -4.22 9.10
C VAL A 43 -1.22 -2.79 9.23
N ASN A 44 -0.52 -2.52 10.33
CA ASN A 44 0.26 -1.30 10.52
C ASN A 44 1.67 -1.46 9.95
N PRO A 45 2.33 -0.39 9.50
CA PRO A 45 1.79 0.98 9.33
C PRO A 45 0.93 1.11 8.07
N HIS A 46 1.22 0.35 7.03
CA HIS A 46 0.57 0.42 5.72
C HIS A 46 -0.06 -0.93 5.37
N PRO A 47 -1.38 -0.97 5.16
CA PRO A 47 -2.02 -2.15 4.58
C PRO A 47 -1.49 -2.50 3.19
N VAL A 48 -1.53 -3.79 2.88
CA VAL A 48 -1.00 -4.33 1.62
C VAL A 48 -2.04 -5.23 0.96
N LEU A 49 -2.28 -4.97 -0.32
CA LEU A 49 -3.10 -5.83 -1.17
C LEU A 49 -2.18 -6.65 -2.08
N ILE A 50 -2.30 -7.97 -2.01
CA ILE A 50 -1.58 -8.88 -2.89
C ILE A 50 -2.50 -9.26 -4.06
N VAL A 51 -2.05 -9.02 -5.28
CA VAL A 51 -2.82 -9.24 -6.50
C VAL A 51 -2.04 -10.11 -7.48
N ALA A 52 -2.64 -11.23 -7.89
CA ALA A 52 -2.13 -12.06 -8.97
C ALA A 52 -2.60 -11.47 -10.31
N PRO A 53 -1.68 -11.11 -11.23
CA PRO A 53 -2.06 -10.55 -12.51
C PRO A 53 -2.81 -11.57 -13.37
N SER A 54 -3.83 -11.10 -14.10
CA SER A 54 -4.53 -11.88 -15.11
C SER A 54 -3.70 -11.81 -16.39
N GLY A 55 -2.88 -12.81 -16.64
CA GLY A 55 -2.03 -12.87 -17.84
C GLY A 55 -2.17 -14.19 -18.58
N GLY A 56 -1.88 -14.17 -19.89
CA GLY A 56 -1.76 -15.39 -20.69
C GLY A 56 -0.51 -16.21 -20.31
N ALA A 57 -0.33 -17.36 -20.93
CA ALA A 57 0.72 -18.36 -20.63
C ALA A 57 2.17 -17.84 -20.65
N GLU A 58 2.43 -16.68 -21.29
CA GLU A 58 3.76 -16.06 -21.36
C GLU A 58 3.89 -14.82 -20.45
N ALA A 59 2.82 -14.44 -19.73
CA ALA A 59 2.86 -13.27 -18.84
C ALA A 59 3.57 -13.62 -17.52
N ASP A 60 4.24 -12.63 -16.94
CA ASP A 60 4.77 -12.74 -15.60
C ASP A 60 3.59 -12.83 -14.59
N THR A 61 3.38 -14.02 -14.06
CA THR A 61 2.27 -14.33 -13.13
C THR A 61 2.63 -14.12 -11.67
N ARG A 62 3.83 -13.62 -11.36
CA ARG A 62 4.23 -13.33 -9.97
C ARG A 62 3.28 -12.32 -9.36
N PRO A 63 2.82 -12.54 -8.12
CA PRO A 63 1.95 -11.59 -7.46
C PRO A 63 2.59 -10.21 -7.29
N TRP A 64 1.77 -9.19 -7.37
CA TRP A 64 2.13 -7.81 -7.05
C TRP A 64 1.75 -7.46 -5.63
N ARG A 65 2.63 -6.73 -4.96
CA ARG A 65 2.41 -6.17 -3.64
C ARG A 65 2.02 -4.69 -3.78
N LEU A 66 0.77 -4.37 -3.46
CA LEU A 66 0.21 -3.03 -3.55
C LEU A 66 0.16 -2.43 -2.15
N GLU A 67 1.08 -1.52 -1.84
CA GLU A 67 1.10 -0.79 -0.58
C GLU A 67 0.08 0.35 -0.62
N MET A 68 -0.75 0.45 0.40
CA MET A 68 -1.76 1.49 0.53
C MET A 68 -1.31 2.57 1.52
N ASP A 69 -2.14 3.58 1.73
CA ASP A 69 -1.93 4.58 2.75
C ASP A 69 -1.97 3.98 4.16
N ASN A 70 -1.67 4.77 5.18
CA ASN A 70 -1.62 4.27 6.54
C ASN A 70 -2.97 3.68 7.00
N ARG A 71 -2.86 2.65 7.83
CA ARG A 71 -4.03 1.88 8.28
C ARG A 71 -5.08 2.74 9.00
N TYR A 72 -4.64 3.79 9.71
CA TYR A 72 -5.56 4.67 10.45
C TYR A 72 -6.46 5.46 9.49
N GLU A 73 -5.88 6.14 8.50
CA GLU A 73 -6.63 6.92 7.51
C GLU A 73 -7.54 6.04 6.66
N LEU A 74 -7.09 4.84 6.31
CA LEU A 74 -7.94 3.87 5.61
C LEU A 74 -9.13 3.42 6.46
N ALA A 75 -8.95 3.21 7.76
CA ALA A 75 -10.05 2.87 8.66
C ALA A 75 -11.06 4.01 8.77
N GLU A 76 -10.60 5.27 8.80
CA GLU A 76 -11.45 6.46 8.87
C GLU A 76 -12.40 6.58 7.66
N ILE A 77 -11.97 6.16 6.48
CA ILE A 77 -12.79 6.14 5.27
C ILE A 77 -13.60 4.85 5.09
N GLY A 78 -13.59 3.96 6.08
CA GLY A 78 -14.41 2.74 6.10
C GLY A 78 -13.74 1.48 5.55
N VAL A 79 -12.44 1.51 5.27
CA VAL A 79 -11.69 0.29 4.89
C VAL A 79 -11.51 -0.60 6.13
N THR A 80 -11.79 -1.87 5.97
CA THR A 80 -11.62 -2.89 7.01
C THR A 80 -10.87 -4.10 6.43
N ALA A 81 -10.46 -5.02 7.27
CA ALA A 81 -9.84 -6.27 6.83
C ALA A 81 -10.73 -7.11 5.86
N LYS A 82 -12.03 -6.79 5.77
CA LYS A 82 -13.00 -7.47 4.91
C LYS A 82 -13.30 -6.71 3.60
N THR A 83 -12.69 -5.55 3.39
CA THR A 83 -12.98 -4.70 2.22
C THR A 83 -12.58 -5.38 0.91
N PHE A 84 -11.47 -6.08 0.90
CA PHE A 84 -11.01 -6.88 -0.24
C PHE A 84 -10.92 -8.35 0.15
N LYS A 85 -11.45 -9.21 -0.71
CA LYS A 85 -11.50 -10.66 -0.45
C LYS A 85 -10.73 -11.42 -1.52
N PRO A 86 -10.08 -12.55 -1.17
CA PRO A 86 -9.44 -13.42 -2.15
C PRO A 86 -10.38 -13.79 -3.29
N GLY A 87 -9.86 -13.76 -4.52
CA GLY A 87 -10.60 -14.08 -5.74
C GLY A 87 -11.31 -12.90 -6.40
N GLU A 88 -11.48 -11.76 -5.72
CA GLU A 88 -12.10 -10.57 -6.32
C GLU A 88 -11.24 -10.01 -7.47
N HIS A 89 -11.89 -9.68 -8.58
CA HIS A 89 -11.25 -9.02 -9.71
C HIS A 89 -11.06 -7.54 -9.41
N VAL A 90 -9.85 -7.03 -9.60
CA VAL A 90 -9.49 -5.63 -9.41
C VAL A 90 -8.59 -5.14 -10.55
N ILE A 91 -8.72 -3.86 -10.85
CA ILE A 91 -7.83 -3.13 -11.74
C ILE A 91 -7.18 -2.03 -10.89
N ALA A 92 -5.88 -2.13 -10.70
CA ALA A 92 -5.13 -1.27 -9.80
C ALA A 92 -4.01 -0.55 -10.54
N THR A 93 -3.85 0.75 -10.27
CA THR A 93 -2.77 1.57 -10.84
C THR A 93 -2.01 2.23 -9.70
N GLY A 94 -0.70 2.27 -9.82
CA GLY A 94 0.14 2.92 -8.82
C GLY A 94 1.57 3.16 -9.28
N SER A 95 2.32 3.79 -8.40
CA SER A 95 3.73 4.14 -8.61
C SER A 95 4.61 2.92 -8.35
N ALA A 96 5.38 2.48 -9.35
CA ALA A 96 6.23 1.30 -9.23
C ALA A 96 7.38 1.50 -8.25
N ALA A 97 7.79 0.44 -7.56
CA ALA A 97 8.96 0.46 -6.71
C ALA A 97 10.24 0.76 -7.52
N ARG A 98 11.15 1.55 -6.93
CA ARG A 98 12.41 1.95 -7.59
C ARG A 98 13.40 0.79 -7.74
N ASP A 99 13.29 -0.24 -6.89
CA ASP A 99 14.13 -1.44 -6.91
C ASP A 99 13.67 -2.50 -7.92
N GLU A 100 12.69 -2.15 -8.78
CA GLU A 100 12.11 -3.05 -9.80
C GLU A 100 11.44 -4.32 -9.23
N SER A 101 11.19 -4.39 -7.93
CA SER A 101 10.36 -5.44 -7.34
C SER A 101 8.92 -5.36 -7.86
N HIS A 102 8.18 -6.47 -7.77
CA HIS A 102 6.74 -6.50 -8.07
C HIS A 102 5.94 -5.80 -6.97
N SER A 103 6.24 -4.53 -6.74
CA SER A 103 5.61 -3.68 -5.74
C SER A 103 5.23 -2.33 -6.32
N LEU A 104 4.12 -1.79 -5.87
CA LEU A 104 3.69 -0.43 -6.19
C LEU A 104 3.02 0.23 -4.98
N TYR A 105 3.05 1.54 -4.94
CA TYR A 105 2.20 2.33 -4.06
C TYR A 105 0.87 2.60 -4.76
N LEU A 106 -0.22 2.14 -4.17
CA LEU A 106 -1.54 2.16 -4.79
C LEU A 106 -2.10 3.58 -4.90
N MET A 107 -2.33 4.03 -6.12
CA MET A 107 -2.93 5.34 -6.40
C MET A 107 -4.40 5.24 -6.75
N LYS A 108 -4.79 4.21 -7.49
CA LYS A 108 -6.18 3.96 -7.91
C LYS A 108 -6.48 2.48 -7.93
N LEU A 109 -7.70 2.14 -7.56
CA LEU A 109 -8.21 0.78 -7.72
C LEU A 109 -9.70 0.84 -8.10
N HIS A 110 -10.08 -0.03 -9.01
CA HIS A 110 -11.46 -0.28 -9.38
C HIS A 110 -11.77 -1.76 -9.22
N ARG A 111 -12.90 -2.06 -8.56
CA ARG A 111 -13.47 -3.41 -8.48
C ARG A 111 -14.74 -3.45 -9.33
N PRO A 112 -14.67 -4.04 -10.56
CA PRO A 112 -15.77 -3.97 -11.52
C PRO A 112 -17.07 -4.62 -11.05
N ALA A 113 -16.99 -5.67 -10.24
CA ALA A 113 -18.16 -6.43 -9.79
C ALA A 113 -19.24 -5.60 -9.07
N ASP A 114 -18.81 -4.57 -8.33
CA ASP A 114 -19.72 -3.71 -7.56
C ASP A 114 -19.47 -2.21 -7.77
N GLY A 115 -18.45 -1.85 -8.58
CA GLY A 115 -18.09 -0.48 -8.87
C GLY A 115 -17.32 0.24 -7.79
N LEU A 116 -16.80 -0.47 -6.76
CA LEU A 116 -15.94 0.13 -5.75
C LEU A 116 -14.73 0.81 -6.40
N ARG A 117 -14.42 2.01 -5.93
CA ARG A 117 -13.25 2.79 -6.36
C ARG A 117 -12.48 3.27 -5.15
N TYR A 118 -11.17 3.13 -5.22
CA TYR A 118 -10.21 3.74 -4.31
C TYR A 118 -9.34 4.72 -5.09
N GLU A 119 -9.04 5.87 -4.50
CA GLU A 119 -8.13 6.86 -5.07
C GLU A 119 -7.30 7.51 -3.97
N GLN A 120 -6.00 7.63 -4.22
CA GLN A 120 -5.08 8.43 -3.42
C GLN A 120 -4.99 9.82 -4.05
N ILE A 121 -5.61 10.81 -3.44
CA ILE A 121 -5.62 12.20 -3.93
C ILE A 121 -4.69 13.03 -3.03
N GLY A 122 -3.51 13.38 -3.57
CA GLY A 122 -2.48 14.00 -2.75
C GLY A 122 -2.06 13.07 -1.61
N TYR A 123 -2.26 13.52 -0.36
CA TYR A 123 -1.95 12.74 0.84
C TYR A 123 -3.19 12.10 1.49
N SER A 124 -4.33 12.13 0.83
CA SER A 124 -5.58 11.65 1.42
C SER A 124 -6.18 10.51 0.61
N PRO A 125 -6.45 9.36 1.24
CA PRO A 125 -7.15 8.26 0.60
C PRO A 125 -8.67 8.54 0.53
N HIS A 126 -9.29 8.13 -0.55
CA HIS A 126 -10.72 8.19 -0.77
C HIS A 126 -11.24 6.84 -1.22
N ILE A 127 -12.41 6.44 -0.74
CA ILE A 127 -13.11 5.25 -1.20
C ILE A 127 -14.55 5.59 -1.51
N THR A 128 -15.00 5.16 -2.68
CA THR A 128 -16.42 5.20 -3.06
C THR A 128 -16.91 3.77 -3.04
N ALA A 129 -17.84 3.46 -2.13
CA ALA A 129 -18.44 2.14 -2.07
C ALA A 129 -19.16 1.85 -3.40
N GLY A 130 -18.98 0.62 -3.88
CA GLY A 130 -19.75 0.11 -4.99
C GLY A 130 -21.23 0.06 -4.61
N ARG A 131 -22.12 0.19 -5.60
CA ARG A 131 -23.53 -0.10 -5.39
C ARG A 131 -23.71 -1.61 -5.24
N PRO A 132 -24.54 -2.05 -4.30
CA PRO A 132 -24.88 -3.46 -4.20
C PRO A 132 -25.57 -3.96 -5.46
#